data_d1022eb0020ff6fd00dc784c31618092
#
_entry.id   d1022eb0020ff6fd00dc784c31618092
#
_cell.length_a   1.000
_cell.length_b   1.000
_cell.length_c   1.000
_cell.angle_alpha   90.00
_cell.angle_beta   90.00
_cell.angle_gamma   90.00
#
_symmetry.space_group_name_H-M   'P 1'
#
loop_
_entity.id
_entity.type
_entity.pdbx_description
1 polymer ?
#
loop_
_entity_poly.entity_id
_entity_poly.type
_entity_poly.pdbx_seq_one_letter_code
_entity_poly.pdbx_strand_id
1 'polypeptide(L)'
;MACSYHRKVLRVDLTSGTVRVDEPSDAFYRRNMGGWNLIAEVLLREVPVGADPLGPANKLVFAPGVLTGLALSGASRNAIGAKSPLTGAFGAAEVGGGWAAQLKQAGYDAIIFEGASPRPVYLWVH
;
A
#
# COMPACT_ATOMS: atom_id res chain seq x y z
N MET A 1 -11.70 14.47 -16.21
CA MET A 1 -11.37 15.19 -14.98
C MET A 1 -10.07 14.60 -14.45
N ALA A 2 -9.04 15.40 -14.20
CA ALA A 2 -7.84 14.92 -13.58
C ALA A 2 -8.16 14.57 -12.12
N CYS A 3 -8.19 13.29 -11.80
CA CYS A 3 -8.34 12.81 -10.45
C CYS A 3 -6.96 12.76 -9.80
N SER A 4 -6.89 12.95 -8.49
CA SER A 4 -5.64 12.87 -7.71
C SER A 4 -5.14 11.43 -7.51
N TYR A 5 -5.75 10.45 -8.16
CA TYR A 5 -5.37 9.04 -8.14
C TYR A 5 -5.40 8.44 -9.55
N HIS A 6 -4.55 7.43 -9.76
CA HIS A 6 -4.33 6.75 -11.04
C HIS A 6 -5.23 5.53 -11.24
N ARG A 7 -5.94 5.08 -10.19
CA ARG A 7 -6.72 3.83 -10.14
C ARG A 7 -5.87 2.59 -10.34
N LYS A 8 -4.62 2.62 -9.89
CA LYS A 8 -3.70 1.49 -10.01
C LYS A 8 -3.05 1.20 -8.68
N VAL A 9 -3.23 -0.01 -8.21
CA VAL A 9 -2.58 -0.56 -7.02
C VAL A 9 -1.67 -1.70 -7.47
N LEU A 10 -0.38 -1.55 -7.20
CA LEU A 10 0.60 -2.59 -7.51
C LEU A 10 0.52 -3.68 -6.46
N ARG A 11 0.33 -4.92 -6.87
CA ARG A 11 0.31 -6.07 -5.99
C ARG A 11 1.47 -6.99 -6.30
N VAL A 12 2.26 -7.29 -5.29
CA VAL A 12 3.49 -8.10 -5.39
C VAL A 12 3.35 -9.34 -4.53
N ASP A 13 3.22 -10.50 -5.16
CA ASP A 13 3.24 -11.78 -4.46
C ASP A 13 4.68 -12.28 -4.36
N LEU A 14 5.22 -12.26 -3.16
CA LEU A 14 6.59 -12.67 -2.87
C LEU A 14 6.78 -14.20 -2.92
N THR A 15 5.69 -14.97 -2.78
CA THR A 15 5.75 -16.43 -2.85
C THR A 15 5.96 -16.91 -4.29
N SER A 16 5.17 -16.38 -5.20
CA SER A 16 5.23 -16.72 -6.62
C SER A 16 6.21 -15.85 -7.41
N GLY A 17 6.64 -14.71 -6.86
CA GLY A 17 7.44 -13.71 -7.56
C GLY A 17 6.65 -12.96 -8.64
N THR A 18 5.32 -12.96 -8.58
CA THR A 18 4.48 -12.30 -9.58
C THR A 18 4.08 -10.90 -9.17
N VAL A 19 3.94 -10.04 -10.18
CA VAL A 19 3.48 -8.67 -10.02
C VAL A 19 2.24 -8.46 -10.88
N ARG A 20 1.19 -7.89 -10.29
CA ARG A 20 -0.05 -7.53 -11.00
C ARG A 20 -0.50 -6.13 -10.62
N VAL A 21 -1.36 -5.55 -11.45
CA VAL A 21 -1.98 -4.25 -11.19
C VAL A 21 -3.47 -4.48 -10.95
N ASP A 22 -3.95 -4.10 -9.78
CA ASP A 22 -5.37 -4.03 -9.48
C ASP A 22 -5.88 -2.63 -9.87
N GLU A 23 -7.10 -2.54 -10.39
CA GLU A 23 -7.72 -1.28 -10.82
C GLU A 23 -8.99 -1.00 -10.00
N PRO A 24 -8.85 -0.48 -8.76
CA PRO A 24 -10.00 -0.18 -7.92
C PRO A 24 -10.89 0.91 -8.53
N SER A 25 -12.19 0.83 -8.26
CA SER A 25 -13.17 1.80 -8.75
C SER A 25 -13.04 3.18 -8.08
N ASP A 26 -13.62 4.21 -8.69
CA ASP A 26 -13.71 5.54 -8.08
C ASP A 26 -14.41 5.51 -6.72
N ALA A 27 -15.42 4.65 -6.56
CA ALA A 27 -16.11 4.49 -5.29
C ALA A 27 -15.18 3.98 -4.17
N PHE A 28 -14.21 3.12 -4.51
CA PHE A 28 -13.18 2.67 -3.58
C PHE A 28 -12.32 3.85 -3.09
N TYR A 29 -11.80 4.69 -4.01
CA TYR A 29 -10.96 5.83 -3.65
C TYR A 29 -11.72 6.93 -2.91
N ARG A 30 -12.99 7.19 -3.25
CA ARG A 30 -13.83 8.13 -2.52
C ARG A 30 -14.08 7.70 -1.08
N ARG A 31 -14.13 6.40 -0.81
CA ARG A 31 -14.31 5.86 0.53
C ARG A 31 -13.01 5.88 1.34
N ASN A 32 -11.90 5.47 0.73
CA ASN A 32 -10.66 5.18 1.43
C ASN A 32 -9.61 6.29 1.34
N MET A 33 -9.64 7.15 0.33
CA MET A 33 -8.80 8.35 0.17
C MET A 33 -7.28 8.12 0.32
N GLY A 34 -6.79 6.87 0.23
CA GLY A 34 -5.37 6.53 0.45
C GLY A 34 -4.94 6.49 1.92
N GLY A 35 -3.63 6.40 2.15
CA GLY A 35 -3.06 6.38 3.51
C GLY A 35 -3.62 5.28 4.40
N TRP A 36 -3.82 5.57 5.68
CA TRP A 36 -4.29 4.63 6.69
C TRP A 36 -5.63 3.98 6.35
N ASN A 37 -6.55 4.71 5.73
CA ASN A 37 -7.87 4.18 5.39
C ASN A 37 -7.77 3.09 4.32
N LEU A 38 -6.90 3.29 3.30
CA LEU A 38 -6.66 2.26 2.28
C LEU A 38 -5.99 1.03 2.91
N ILE A 39 -5.01 1.22 3.79
CA ILE A 39 -4.35 0.14 4.51
C ILE A 39 -5.37 -0.65 5.34
N ALA A 40 -6.20 0.04 6.12
CA ALA A 40 -7.21 -0.59 6.96
C ALA A 40 -8.21 -1.40 6.13
N GLU A 41 -8.68 -0.87 5.00
CA GLU A 41 -9.58 -1.57 4.08
C GLU A 41 -8.95 -2.87 3.56
N VAL A 42 -7.68 -2.82 3.13
CA VAL A 42 -6.97 -4.01 2.65
C VAL A 42 -6.80 -5.03 3.76
N LEU A 43 -6.32 -4.63 4.94
CA LEU A 43 -6.07 -5.55 6.04
C LEU A 43 -7.35 -6.20 6.57
N LEU A 44 -8.43 -5.43 6.72
CA LEU A 44 -9.71 -5.93 7.21
C LEU A 44 -10.37 -6.92 6.24
N ARG A 45 -10.19 -6.72 4.93
CA ARG A 45 -10.80 -7.59 3.93
C ARG A 45 -9.99 -8.83 3.61
N GLU A 46 -8.65 -8.71 3.66
CA GLU A 46 -7.79 -9.69 3.03
C GLU A 46 -6.89 -10.46 3.99
N VAL A 47 -6.67 -9.95 5.22
CA VAL A 47 -5.87 -10.67 6.22
C VAL A 47 -6.80 -11.50 7.10
N PRO A 48 -6.66 -12.85 7.10
CA PRO A 48 -7.51 -13.71 7.90
C PRO A 48 -7.44 -13.42 9.40
N VAL A 49 -8.57 -13.60 10.08
CA VAL A 49 -8.60 -13.56 11.55
C VAL A 49 -7.64 -14.63 12.08
N GLY A 50 -6.77 -14.25 13.03
CA GLY A 50 -5.78 -15.16 13.59
C GLY A 50 -4.53 -15.37 12.72
N ALA A 51 -4.40 -14.73 11.54
CA ALA A 51 -3.19 -14.83 10.74
C ALA A 51 -1.94 -14.45 11.55
N ASP A 52 -0.88 -15.24 11.38
CA ASP A 52 0.43 -14.91 11.94
C ASP A 52 0.94 -13.59 11.33
N PRO A 53 1.24 -12.56 12.14
CA PRO A 53 1.76 -11.29 11.63
C PRO A 53 3.08 -11.39 10.88
N LEU A 54 3.89 -12.42 11.15
CA LEU A 54 5.14 -12.69 10.42
C LEU A 54 4.97 -13.74 9.33
N GLY A 55 3.77 -14.27 9.18
CA GLY A 55 3.46 -15.30 8.18
C GLY A 55 3.06 -14.73 6.82
N PRO A 56 3.02 -15.59 5.79
CA PRO A 56 2.73 -15.19 4.41
C PRO A 56 1.29 -14.71 4.18
N ALA A 57 0.39 -14.95 5.13
CA ALA A 57 -1.00 -14.47 5.06
C ALA A 57 -1.16 -13.00 5.47
N ASN A 58 -0.15 -12.41 6.12
CA ASN A 58 -0.15 -10.97 6.38
C ASN A 58 0.12 -10.19 5.09
N LYS A 59 -0.20 -8.90 5.10
CA LYS A 59 0.09 -7.99 4.00
C LYS A 59 0.82 -6.76 4.51
N LEU A 60 1.81 -6.31 3.74
CA LEU A 60 2.48 -5.04 3.96
C LEU A 60 2.03 -4.06 2.88
N VAL A 61 1.40 -2.97 3.30
CA VAL A 61 0.76 -2.01 2.39
C VAL A 61 1.46 -0.66 2.49
N PHE A 62 1.88 -0.14 1.35
CA PHE A 62 2.40 1.22 1.17
C PHE A 62 1.32 2.05 0.49
N ALA A 63 0.82 3.06 1.16
CA ALA A 63 -0.31 3.85 0.66
C ALA A 63 -0.05 5.37 0.78
N PRO A 64 0.38 6.03 -0.31
CA PRO A 64 0.32 7.47 -0.41
C PRO A 64 -1.09 8.02 -0.18
N GLY A 65 -1.19 9.25 0.28
CA GLY A 65 -2.44 9.99 0.27
C GLY A 65 -2.84 10.43 -1.14
N VAL A 66 -4.11 10.76 -1.33
CA VAL A 66 -4.60 11.23 -2.65
C VAL A 66 -3.93 12.55 -3.10
N LEU A 67 -3.46 13.37 -2.17
CA LEU A 67 -2.77 14.63 -2.45
C LEU A 67 -1.25 14.47 -2.54
N THR A 68 -0.71 13.29 -2.26
CA THR A 68 0.74 13.06 -2.27
C THR A 68 1.31 13.26 -3.67
N GLY A 69 2.40 14.03 -3.74
CA GLY A 69 3.06 14.36 -5.01
C GLY A 69 2.57 15.63 -5.68
N LEU A 70 1.53 16.28 -5.17
CA LEU A 70 1.15 17.62 -5.61
C LEU A 70 2.14 18.68 -5.09
N ALA A 71 2.27 19.79 -5.82
CA ALA A 71 3.11 20.92 -5.44
C ALA A 71 2.47 21.74 -4.31
N LEU A 72 2.17 21.08 -3.19
CA LEU A 72 1.57 21.65 -1.99
C LEU A 72 2.45 21.37 -0.79
N SER A 73 2.58 22.35 0.11
CA SER A 73 3.28 22.15 1.38
C SER A 73 2.58 21.03 2.18
N GLY A 74 3.37 20.08 2.70
CA GLY A 74 2.84 18.95 3.47
C GLY A 74 2.30 17.77 2.64
N ALA A 75 2.24 17.84 1.31
CA ALA A 75 1.74 16.78 0.43
C ALA A 75 2.79 15.71 0.10
N SER A 76 3.62 15.30 1.06
CA SER A 76 4.69 14.31 0.85
C SER A 76 4.50 13.02 1.67
N ARG A 77 3.46 12.93 2.48
CA ARG A 77 3.29 11.80 3.40
C ARG A 77 2.73 10.57 2.69
N ASN A 78 3.22 9.41 3.12
CA ASN A 78 2.58 8.13 2.88
C ASN A 78 2.54 7.32 4.18
N ALA A 79 1.57 6.44 4.27
CA ALA A 79 1.46 5.47 5.34
C ALA A 79 2.00 4.11 4.87
N ILE A 80 2.56 3.36 5.81
CA ILE A 80 2.95 1.96 5.62
C ILE A 80 2.34 1.18 6.77
N GLY A 81 1.65 0.08 6.47
CA GLY A 81 0.99 -0.68 7.53
C GLY A 81 0.81 -2.15 7.21
N ALA A 82 0.62 -2.91 8.28
CA ALA A 82 0.45 -4.35 8.30
C ALA A 82 -0.25 -4.78 9.59
N LYS A 83 -0.58 -6.06 9.74
CA LYS A 83 -0.87 -6.62 11.06
C LYS A 83 0.42 -6.64 11.86
N SER A 84 0.40 -6.00 13.03
CA SER A 84 1.60 -5.83 13.89
C SER A 84 1.97 -7.12 14.62
N PRO A 85 3.23 -7.57 14.56
CA PRO A 85 3.69 -8.70 15.35
C PRO A 85 3.77 -8.39 16.85
N LEU A 86 3.86 -7.11 17.22
CA LEU A 86 3.92 -6.70 18.64
C LEU A 86 2.54 -6.73 19.30
N THR A 87 1.51 -6.26 18.59
CA THR A 87 0.19 -6.08 19.18
C THR A 87 -0.86 -7.07 18.67
N GLY A 88 -0.60 -7.76 17.55
CA GLY A 88 -1.58 -8.60 16.84
C GLY A 88 -2.69 -7.81 16.16
N ALA A 89 -2.65 -6.48 16.24
CA ALA A 89 -3.64 -5.56 15.69
C ALA A 89 -3.09 -4.77 14.49
N PHE A 90 -3.81 -3.75 14.06
CA PHE A 90 -3.36 -2.81 13.04
C PHE A 90 -2.11 -2.06 13.50
N GLY A 91 -1.06 -2.13 12.72
CA GLY A 91 0.15 -1.34 12.90
C GLY A 91 0.42 -0.50 11.66
N ALA A 92 0.71 0.78 11.88
CA ALA A 92 1.09 1.67 10.79
C ALA A 92 2.10 2.72 11.24
N ALA A 93 2.87 3.20 10.28
CA ALA A 93 3.79 4.32 10.43
C ALA A 93 3.61 5.28 9.26
N GLU A 94 4.00 6.53 9.47
CA GLU A 94 4.02 7.53 8.40
C GLU A 94 5.45 7.98 8.11
N VAL A 95 5.73 8.19 6.83
CA VAL A 95 7.00 8.70 6.37
C VAL A 95 6.80 9.81 5.35
N GLY A 96 7.65 10.82 5.43
CA GLY A 96 7.74 11.90 4.45
C GLY A 96 8.84 11.63 3.42
N GLY A 97 9.22 12.67 2.69
CA GLY A 97 10.26 12.60 1.66
C GLY A 97 9.71 12.37 0.25
N GLY A 98 10.60 12.04 -0.70
CA GLY A 98 10.26 11.99 -2.12
C GLY A 98 9.67 10.67 -2.61
N TRP A 99 9.80 9.58 -1.84
CA TRP A 99 9.45 8.24 -2.31
C TRP A 99 7.99 8.11 -2.77
N ALA A 100 7.05 8.60 -1.96
CA ALA A 100 5.63 8.50 -2.27
C ALA A 100 5.24 9.33 -3.51
N ALA A 101 5.87 10.48 -3.69
CA ALA A 101 5.70 11.29 -4.91
C ALA A 101 6.22 10.55 -6.15
N GLN A 102 7.37 9.87 -6.05
CA GLN A 102 7.91 9.05 -7.13
C GLN A 102 6.99 7.88 -7.47
N LEU A 103 6.41 7.20 -6.47
CA LEU A 103 5.43 6.15 -6.72
C LEU A 103 4.21 6.67 -7.48
N LYS A 104 3.71 7.85 -7.09
CA LYS A 104 2.61 8.51 -7.81
C LYS A 104 3.00 8.89 -9.24
N GLN A 105 4.22 9.37 -9.46
CA GLN A 105 4.73 9.68 -10.80
C GLN A 105 4.89 8.43 -11.66
N ALA A 106 5.22 7.27 -11.07
CA ALA A 106 5.23 5.98 -11.74
C ALA A 106 3.81 5.45 -12.05
N GLY A 107 2.75 6.17 -11.64
CA GLY A 107 1.37 5.87 -11.98
C GLY A 107 0.65 4.94 -11.01
N TYR A 108 1.16 4.77 -9.78
CA TYR A 108 0.55 3.89 -8.78
C TYR A 108 0.08 4.66 -7.54
N ASP A 109 -1.04 4.23 -6.98
CA ASP A 109 -1.65 4.80 -5.78
C ASP A 109 -1.30 4.05 -4.49
N ALA A 110 -0.87 2.80 -4.61
CA ALA A 110 -0.41 1.98 -3.49
C ALA A 110 0.42 0.79 -4.00
N ILE A 111 1.17 0.18 -3.06
CA ILE A 111 1.79 -1.13 -3.26
C ILE A 111 1.33 -2.05 -2.13
N ILE A 112 0.93 -3.28 -2.48
CA ILE A 112 0.57 -4.33 -1.53
C ILE A 112 1.53 -5.49 -1.74
N PHE A 113 2.31 -5.82 -0.71
CA PHE A 113 3.13 -7.01 -0.67
C PHE A 113 2.38 -8.12 0.06
N GLU A 114 2.37 -9.31 -0.53
CA GLU A 114 1.75 -10.52 0.02
C GLU A 114 2.67 -11.72 -0.17
N GLY A 115 2.42 -12.79 0.61
CA GLY A 115 3.26 -13.97 0.57
C GLY A 115 4.62 -13.79 1.26
N ALA A 116 5.53 -14.76 1.03
CA ALA A 116 6.88 -14.74 1.58
C ALA A 116 7.87 -15.34 0.57
N SER A 117 8.98 -14.65 0.37
CA SER A 117 10.09 -15.14 -0.46
C SER A 117 11.07 -15.97 0.40
N PRO A 118 11.62 -17.09 -0.11
CA PRO A 118 12.62 -17.88 0.59
C PRO A 118 14.00 -17.20 0.70
N ARG A 119 14.20 -16.10 -0.02
CA ARG A 119 15.44 -15.32 -0.03
C ARG A 119 15.13 -13.82 -0.11
N PRO A 120 16.05 -12.94 0.32
CA PRO A 120 15.90 -11.50 0.15
C PRO A 120 15.67 -11.12 -1.31
N VAL A 121 14.71 -10.23 -1.54
CA VAL A 121 14.35 -9.69 -2.85
C VAL A 121 14.20 -8.17 -2.77
N TYR A 122 14.22 -7.50 -3.91
CA TYR A 122 13.88 -6.09 -4.01
C TYR A 122 12.86 -5.87 -5.11
N LEU A 123 12.08 -4.81 -4.98
CA LEU A 123 11.16 -4.35 -6.01
C LEU A 123 11.75 -3.10 -6.67
N TRP A 124 11.86 -3.14 -7.98
CA TRP A 124 12.21 -1.99 -8.81
C TRP A 124 10.95 -1.44 -9.46
N VAL A 125 10.65 -0.16 -9.22
CA VAL A 125 9.51 0.55 -9.82
C VAL A 125 10.04 1.75 -10.59
N HIS A 126 9.73 1.84 -11.89
CA HIS A 126 10.19 2.90 -12.80
C HIS A 126 9.11 3.28 -13.81
#